data_1fb53a7f0afea3a937fc6b47fa46b0f5
#
_entry.id   1fb53a7f0afea3a937fc6b47fa46b0f5
#
_cell.length_a   1.000
_cell.length_b   1.000
_cell.length_c   1.000
_cell.angle_alpha   90.00
_cell.angle_beta   90.00
_cell.angle_gamma   90.00
#
_symmetry.space_group_name_H-M   'P 1'
#
loop_
_entity.id
_entity.type
_entity.pdbx_description
1 polymer ?
#
loop_
_entity_poly.entity_id
_entity_poly.type
_entity_poly.pdbx_seq_one_letter_code
_entity_poly.pdbx_strand_id
1 'polypeptide(L)'
;VQVGQKVVIVGGGLAGTEAALELAMQGKQVTLVEMGIDVARDANSIHKPALMMELKDHAEQVTILCRTTCTGIHDHGIVCRDADGKELTLDADTVILAAGMVPLRAEALALEPVSSEFRMVGDCKRPRQILEAVREGYDAAMEV
;
A
#
# COMPACT_ATOMS: atom_id res chain seq x y z
N VAL A 1 -2.83 -17.21 -5.91
CA VAL A 1 -3.83 -16.43 -6.66
C VAL A 1 -3.29 -16.20 -8.06
N GLN A 2 -4.11 -16.44 -9.08
CA GLN A 2 -3.71 -16.19 -10.46
C GLN A 2 -3.99 -14.72 -10.81
N VAL A 3 -2.97 -14.00 -11.28
CA VAL A 3 -3.05 -12.59 -11.65
C VAL A 3 -3.10 -12.47 -13.17
N GLY A 4 -4.05 -11.72 -13.72
CA GLY A 4 -4.22 -11.50 -15.16
C GLY A 4 -3.07 -10.74 -15.81
N GLN A 5 -3.22 -10.36 -17.09
CA GLN A 5 -2.17 -9.66 -17.83
C GLN A 5 -2.20 -8.14 -17.60
N LYS A 6 -3.39 -7.56 -17.50
CA LYS A 6 -3.58 -6.14 -17.17
C LYS A 6 -3.93 -5.99 -15.69
N VAL A 7 -3.07 -5.35 -14.94
CA VAL A 7 -3.22 -5.18 -13.50
C VAL A 7 -3.33 -3.72 -13.13
N VAL A 8 -4.32 -3.37 -12.32
CA VAL A 8 -4.38 -2.07 -11.67
C VAL A 8 -4.11 -2.26 -10.18
N ILE A 9 -3.18 -1.48 -9.64
CA ILE A 9 -2.87 -1.43 -8.20
C ILE A 9 -3.38 -0.10 -7.65
N VAL A 10 -4.24 -0.15 -6.65
CA VAL A 10 -4.78 1.01 -5.95
C VAL A 10 -4.02 1.23 -4.65
N GLY A 11 -3.23 2.29 -4.60
CA GLY A 11 -2.36 2.66 -3.49
C GLY A 11 -0.88 2.52 -3.84
N GLY A 12 -0.20 3.68 -3.92
CA GLY A 12 1.22 3.81 -4.27
C GLY A 12 2.14 3.92 -3.04
N GLY A 13 1.78 3.36 -1.88
CA GLY A 13 2.70 3.14 -0.77
C GLY A 13 3.81 2.16 -1.15
N LEU A 14 4.74 1.88 -0.24
CA LEU A 14 5.87 0.99 -0.52
C LEU A 14 5.40 -0.36 -1.06
N ALA A 15 4.46 -1.02 -0.37
CA ALA A 15 3.95 -2.33 -0.77
C ALA A 15 3.31 -2.34 -2.18
N GLY A 16 2.50 -1.33 -2.51
CA GLY A 16 1.89 -1.22 -3.85
C GLY A 16 2.92 -0.95 -4.94
N THR A 17 3.95 -0.17 -4.63
CA THR A 17 5.02 0.17 -5.57
C THR A 17 5.95 -1.03 -5.82
N GLU A 18 6.29 -1.81 -4.78
CA GLU A 18 7.04 -3.07 -4.90
C GLU A 18 6.26 -4.13 -5.68
N ALA A 19 4.95 -4.26 -5.41
CA ALA A 19 4.08 -5.17 -6.16
C ALA A 19 4.01 -4.78 -7.65
N ALA A 20 4.01 -3.48 -7.97
CA ALA A 20 4.03 -3.01 -9.35
C ALA A 20 5.31 -3.43 -10.07
N LEU A 21 6.46 -3.28 -9.44
CA LEU A 21 7.74 -3.73 -9.98
C LEU A 21 7.76 -5.24 -10.20
N GLU A 22 7.40 -6.01 -9.19
CA GLU A 22 7.39 -7.48 -9.25
C GLU A 22 6.53 -8.01 -10.41
N LEU A 23 5.34 -7.43 -10.60
CA LEU A 23 4.45 -7.82 -11.69
C LEU A 23 4.97 -7.37 -13.06
N ALA A 24 5.62 -6.21 -13.13
CA ALA A 24 6.27 -5.74 -14.35
C ALA A 24 7.43 -6.66 -14.78
N MET A 25 8.25 -7.11 -13.82
CA MET A 25 9.32 -8.09 -14.05
C MET A 25 8.77 -9.44 -14.58
N GLN A 26 7.53 -9.78 -14.25
CA GLN A 26 6.81 -10.94 -14.81
C GLN A 26 6.18 -10.66 -16.18
N GLY A 27 6.42 -9.48 -16.77
CA GLY A 27 5.91 -9.06 -18.09
C GLY A 27 4.46 -8.64 -18.11
N LYS A 28 3.87 -8.31 -16.97
CA LYS A 28 2.48 -7.81 -16.89
C LYS A 28 2.43 -6.30 -17.16
N GLN A 29 1.28 -5.84 -17.65
CA GLN A 29 0.98 -4.42 -17.81
C GLN A 29 0.33 -3.90 -16.53
N VAL A 30 1.02 -3.01 -15.83
CA VAL A 30 0.62 -2.53 -14.51
C VAL A 30 0.33 -1.04 -14.54
N THR A 31 -0.83 -0.65 -14.01
CA THR A 31 -1.15 0.74 -13.72
C THR A 31 -1.23 0.92 -12.21
N LEU A 32 -0.32 1.71 -11.64
CA LEU A 32 -0.29 2.07 -10.23
C LEU A 32 -1.01 3.41 -10.03
N VAL A 33 -2.09 3.40 -9.28
CA VAL A 33 -2.91 4.59 -8.98
C VAL A 33 -2.64 5.05 -7.55
N GLU A 34 -2.23 6.32 -7.41
CA GLU A 34 -1.90 6.93 -6.12
C GLU A 34 -2.60 8.29 -5.98
N MET A 35 -3.34 8.47 -4.89
CA MET A 35 -4.04 9.73 -4.58
C MET A 35 -3.08 10.86 -4.19
N GLY A 36 -1.93 10.52 -3.66
CA GLY A 36 -0.87 11.47 -3.30
C GLY A 36 -0.09 11.97 -4.51
N ILE A 37 0.89 12.82 -4.22
CA ILE A 37 1.73 13.46 -5.26
C ILE A 37 2.90 12.59 -5.71
N ASP A 38 3.18 11.48 -5.00
CA ASP A 38 4.37 10.65 -5.21
C ASP A 38 4.17 9.27 -4.61
N VAL A 39 4.86 8.27 -5.15
CA VAL A 39 4.78 6.86 -4.71
C VAL A 39 5.91 6.51 -3.73
N ALA A 40 5.78 5.37 -3.04
CA ALA A 40 6.77 4.85 -2.07
C ALA A 40 7.24 5.91 -1.06
N ARG A 41 6.32 6.74 -0.55
CA ARG A 41 6.65 7.85 0.37
C ARG A 41 7.09 7.36 1.75
N ASP A 42 6.71 6.16 2.12
CA ASP A 42 7.03 5.47 3.37
C ASP A 42 8.33 4.63 3.27
N ALA A 43 8.95 4.55 2.08
CA ALA A 43 10.24 3.90 1.90
C ALA A 43 11.39 4.75 2.48
N ASN A 44 12.44 4.08 2.94
CA ASN A 44 13.64 4.77 3.42
C ASN A 44 14.43 5.42 2.27
N SER A 45 15.39 6.28 2.62
CA SER A 45 16.16 7.09 1.69
C SER A 45 17.08 6.31 0.74
N ILE A 46 17.36 5.04 1.04
CA ILE A 46 18.20 4.16 0.20
C ILE A 46 17.29 3.31 -0.70
N HIS A 47 16.22 2.77 -0.16
CA HIS A 47 15.33 1.85 -0.86
C HIS A 47 14.54 2.56 -1.98
N LYS A 48 13.97 3.73 -1.69
CA LYS A 48 13.16 4.45 -2.66
C LYS A 48 13.89 4.76 -3.97
N PRO A 49 15.12 5.33 -3.96
CA PRO A 49 15.84 5.60 -5.21
C PRO A 49 16.11 4.32 -6.02
N ALA A 50 16.49 3.22 -5.37
CA ALA A 50 16.73 1.93 -6.04
C ALA A 50 15.45 1.41 -6.69
N LEU A 51 14.33 1.37 -5.96
CA LEU A 51 13.02 0.96 -6.45
C LEU A 51 12.55 1.80 -7.65
N MET A 52 12.72 3.12 -7.58
CA MET A 52 12.35 4.02 -8.67
C MET A 52 13.24 3.86 -9.91
N MET A 53 14.51 3.48 -9.72
CA MET A 53 15.41 3.19 -10.84
C MET A 53 14.98 1.90 -11.55
N GLU A 54 14.70 0.84 -10.81
CA GLU A 54 14.20 -0.42 -11.39
C GLU A 54 12.83 -0.26 -12.08
N LEU A 55 11.93 0.52 -11.51
CA LEU A 55 10.64 0.84 -12.16
C LEU A 55 10.83 1.60 -13.47
N LYS A 56 11.85 2.46 -13.55
CA LYS A 56 12.19 3.17 -14.79
C LYS A 56 12.69 2.23 -15.89
N ASP A 57 13.41 1.19 -15.52
CA ASP A 57 13.88 0.16 -16.45
C ASP A 57 12.71 -0.69 -16.99
N HIS A 58 11.57 -0.68 -16.29
CA HIS A 58 10.31 -1.33 -16.69
C HIS A 58 9.21 -0.32 -17.11
N ALA A 59 9.59 0.86 -17.60
CA ALA A 59 8.64 1.92 -17.94
C ALA A 59 7.65 1.55 -19.07
N GLU A 60 7.95 0.54 -19.88
CA GLU A 60 7.02 -0.01 -20.89
C GLU A 60 5.90 -0.85 -20.26
N GLN A 61 6.13 -1.41 -19.07
CA GLN A 61 5.20 -2.27 -18.34
C GLN A 61 4.43 -1.52 -17.26
N VAL A 62 5.00 -0.42 -16.70
CA VAL A 62 4.42 0.28 -15.55
C VAL A 62 4.01 1.71 -15.90
N THR A 63 2.74 2.01 -15.66
CA THR A 63 2.21 3.39 -15.68
C THR A 63 1.90 3.81 -14.25
N ILE A 64 2.45 4.95 -13.81
CA ILE A 64 2.17 5.52 -12.47
C ILE A 64 1.30 6.75 -12.63
N LEU A 65 0.12 6.73 -11.99
CA LEU A 65 -0.85 7.81 -11.97
C LEU A 65 -0.95 8.40 -10.56
N CYS A 66 -0.13 9.41 -10.28
CA CYS A 66 -0.24 10.19 -9.05
C CYS A 66 -1.40 11.20 -9.11
N ARG A 67 -1.81 11.75 -7.94
CA ARG A 67 -2.95 12.66 -7.79
C ARG A 67 -4.24 12.11 -8.41
N THR A 68 -4.37 10.79 -8.40
CA THR A 68 -5.48 10.07 -9.00
C THR A 68 -6.13 9.20 -7.93
N THR A 69 -7.40 9.42 -7.67
CA THR A 69 -8.15 8.71 -6.62
C THR A 69 -9.06 7.68 -7.27
N CYS A 70 -8.96 6.42 -6.86
CA CYS A 70 -9.93 5.39 -7.22
C CYS A 70 -11.27 5.70 -6.53
N THR A 71 -12.33 5.81 -7.32
CA THR A 71 -13.69 6.13 -6.85
C THR A 71 -14.63 4.94 -6.93
N GLY A 72 -14.30 3.91 -7.69
CA GLY A 72 -15.10 2.70 -7.81
C GLY A 72 -14.32 1.55 -8.46
N ILE A 73 -14.73 0.32 -8.14
CA ILE A 73 -14.20 -0.91 -8.72
C ILE A 73 -15.34 -1.66 -9.37
N HIS A 74 -15.12 -2.19 -10.57
CA HIS A 74 -16.08 -2.92 -11.38
C HIS A 74 -15.49 -4.23 -11.90
N ASP A 75 -16.32 -5.06 -12.53
CA ASP A 75 -15.91 -6.37 -13.04
C ASP A 75 -14.79 -6.31 -14.09
N HIS A 76 -14.61 -5.15 -14.74
CA HIS A 76 -13.62 -4.96 -15.83
C HIS A 76 -12.55 -3.92 -15.52
N GLY A 77 -12.42 -3.49 -14.26
CA GLY A 77 -11.41 -2.50 -13.86
C GLY A 77 -11.87 -1.53 -12.80
N ILE A 78 -11.40 -0.27 -12.88
CA ILE A 78 -11.71 0.76 -11.90
C ILE A 78 -12.11 2.07 -12.56
N VAL A 79 -12.85 2.89 -11.82
CA VAL A 79 -13.06 4.31 -12.12
C VAL A 79 -12.23 5.14 -11.16
N CYS A 80 -11.56 6.14 -11.71
CA CYS A 80 -10.72 7.08 -10.98
C CYS A 80 -11.13 8.52 -11.27
N ARG A 81 -10.65 9.42 -10.41
CA ARG A 81 -10.73 10.86 -10.62
C ARG A 81 -9.34 11.47 -10.46
N ASP A 82 -8.90 12.24 -11.46
CA ASP A 82 -7.62 12.94 -11.43
C ASP A 82 -7.69 14.24 -10.61
N ALA A 83 -6.56 14.98 -10.56
CA ALA A 83 -6.43 16.23 -9.81
C ALA A 83 -7.37 17.35 -10.31
N ASP A 84 -7.75 17.32 -11.57
CA ASP A 84 -8.65 18.30 -12.20
C ASP A 84 -10.13 17.92 -12.06
N GLY A 85 -10.40 16.80 -11.38
CA GLY A 85 -11.74 16.25 -11.16
C GLY A 85 -12.28 15.47 -12.35
N LYS A 86 -11.49 15.25 -13.38
CA LYS A 86 -11.86 14.46 -14.56
C LYS A 86 -11.91 12.98 -14.20
N GLU A 87 -12.99 12.34 -14.59
CA GLU A 87 -13.16 10.90 -14.46
C GLU A 87 -12.45 10.15 -15.57
N LEU A 88 -11.79 9.07 -15.22
CA LEU A 88 -11.14 8.14 -16.14
C LEU A 88 -11.41 6.70 -15.70
N THR A 89 -11.62 5.83 -16.68
CA THR A 89 -11.80 4.38 -16.47
C THR A 89 -10.53 3.67 -16.89
N LEU A 90 -10.06 2.75 -16.04
CA LEU A 90 -8.89 1.91 -16.28
C LEU A 90 -9.35 0.46 -16.35
N ASP A 91 -9.22 -0.14 -17.54
CA ASP A 91 -9.52 -1.56 -17.72
C ASP A 91 -8.46 -2.44 -17.06
N ALA A 92 -8.88 -3.50 -16.37
CA ALA A 92 -7.99 -4.44 -15.72
C ALA A 92 -8.59 -5.85 -15.66
N ASP A 93 -7.73 -6.86 -15.79
CA ASP A 93 -8.05 -8.27 -15.52
C ASP A 93 -7.96 -8.56 -14.01
N THR A 94 -7.18 -7.76 -13.29
CA THR A 94 -6.97 -7.88 -11.83
C THR A 94 -6.81 -6.51 -11.21
N VAL A 95 -7.50 -6.29 -10.10
CA VAL A 95 -7.33 -5.10 -9.26
C VAL A 95 -6.72 -5.53 -7.93
N ILE A 96 -5.62 -4.90 -7.54
CA ILE A 96 -4.93 -5.13 -6.27
C ILE A 96 -5.14 -3.90 -5.38
N LEU A 97 -5.64 -4.12 -4.17
CA LEU A 97 -5.81 -3.06 -3.19
C LEU A 97 -4.59 -3.01 -2.26
N ALA A 98 -3.83 -1.94 -2.34
CA ALA A 98 -2.68 -1.62 -1.49
C ALA A 98 -2.89 -0.28 -0.75
N ALA A 99 -4.14 0.02 -0.39
CA ALA A 99 -4.59 1.33 0.13
C ALA A 99 -4.32 1.52 1.64
N GLY A 100 -3.37 0.78 2.21
CA GLY A 100 -2.95 0.90 3.61
C GLY A 100 -3.65 -0.09 4.55
N MET A 101 -3.46 0.12 5.85
CA MET A 101 -3.96 -0.75 6.92
C MET A 101 -4.74 0.06 7.94
N VAL A 102 -5.77 -0.56 8.52
CA VAL A 102 -6.56 0.02 9.61
C VAL A 102 -6.20 -0.70 10.91
N PRO A 103 -5.87 0.02 12.01
CA PRO A 103 -5.52 -0.61 13.27
C PRO A 103 -6.75 -1.28 13.91
N LEU A 104 -6.62 -2.52 14.34
CA LEU A 104 -7.66 -3.29 15.04
C LEU A 104 -7.74 -2.90 16.53
N ARG A 105 -7.98 -1.63 16.81
CA ARG A 105 -7.97 -1.08 18.17
C ARG A 105 -9.09 -1.61 19.04
N ALA A 106 -10.28 -1.78 18.47
CA ALA A 106 -11.45 -2.24 19.22
C ALA A 106 -11.24 -3.68 19.72
N GLU A 107 -10.72 -4.54 18.86
CA GLU A 107 -10.39 -5.93 19.18
C GLU A 107 -9.28 -6.01 20.23
N ALA A 108 -8.25 -5.16 20.11
CA ALA A 108 -7.18 -5.09 21.09
C ALA A 108 -7.70 -4.61 22.45
N LEU A 109 -8.49 -3.54 22.50
CA LEU A 109 -9.08 -3.03 23.75
C LEU A 109 -10.04 -4.01 24.42
N ALA A 110 -10.70 -4.88 23.67
CA ALA A 110 -11.55 -5.92 24.24
C ALA A 110 -10.78 -6.93 25.10
N LEU A 111 -9.45 -6.98 24.98
CA LEU A 111 -8.56 -7.81 25.81
C LEU A 111 -8.10 -7.11 27.09
N GLU A 112 -8.32 -5.81 27.25
CA GLU A 112 -7.90 -5.05 28.43
C GLU A 112 -8.42 -5.64 29.75
N PRO A 113 -9.69 -6.11 29.86
CA PRO A 113 -10.18 -6.68 31.12
C PRO A 113 -9.58 -8.04 31.50
N VAL A 114 -8.82 -8.68 30.60
CA VAL A 114 -8.25 -10.02 30.80
C VAL A 114 -6.96 -9.99 31.63
N SER A 115 -6.32 -8.81 31.76
CA SER A 115 -5.06 -8.66 32.48
C SER A 115 -5.08 -7.42 33.38
N SER A 116 -4.39 -7.47 34.52
CA SER A 116 -4.17 -6.31 35.38
C SER A 116 -3.29 -5.24 34.75
N GLU A 117 -2.47 -5.65 33.78
CA GLU A 117 -1.65 -4.75 32.98
C GLU A 117 -1.87 -5.01 31.50
N PHE A 118 -2.23 -3.97 30.78
CA PHE A 118 -2.53 -4.04 29.34
C PHE A 118 -1.77 -2.95 28.60
N ARG A 119 -1.11 -3.34 27.52
CA ARG A 119 -0.41 -2.41 26.63
C ARG A 119 -0.74 -2.75 25.17
N MET A 120 -1.18 -1.76 24.41
CA MET A 120 -1.31 -1.86 22.95
C MET A 120 0.01 -1.46 22.29
N VAL A 121 0.55 -2.32 21.42
CA VAL A 121 1.80 -2.09 20.68
C VAL A 121 1.66 -2.51 19.21
N GLY A 122 2.49 -1.96 18.34
CA GLY A 122 2.52 -2.33 16.92
C GLY A 122 1.25 -1.93 16.16
N ASP A 123 0.86 -2.75 15.19
CA ASP A 123 -0.18 -2.41 14.21
C ASP A 123 -1.58 -2.29 14.79
N CYS A 124 -1.90 -2.97 15.89
CA CYS A 124 -3.18 -2.77 16.57
C CYS A 124 -3.31 -1.37 17.19
N LYS A 125 -2.18 -0.73 17.54
CA LYS A 125 -2.12 0.66 18.02
C LYS A 125 -2.07 1.65 16.86
N ARG A 126 -1.15 1.43 15.93
CA ARG A 126 -0.97 2.23 14.71
C ARG A 126 -0.10 1.46 13.72
N PRO A 127 -0.61 1.08 12.55
CA PRO A 127 0.19 0.45 11.51
C PRO A 127 1.37 1.32 11.08
N ARG A 128 2.58 0.73 11.12
CA ARG A 128 3.85 1.35 10.72
C ARG A 128 4.83 0.27 10.25
N GLN A 129 6.13 0.51 10.42
CA GLN A 129 7.18 -0.44 10.07
C GLN A 129 7.49 -1.39 11.22
N ILE A 130 8.20 -2.47 10.93
CA ILE A 130 8.62 -3.49 11.92
C ILE A 130 9.43 -2.87 13.06
N LEU A 131 10.28 -1.86 12.75
CA LEU A 131 11.11 -1.19 13.74
C LEU A 131 10.27 -0.57 14.87
N GLU A 132 9.19 0.14 14.53
CA GLU A 132 8.32 0.76 15.52
C GLU A 132 7.58 -0.29 16.37
N ALA A 133 7.12 -1.37 15.75
CA ALA A 133 6.45 -2.46 16.47
C ALA A 133 7.40 -3.14 17.48
N VAL A 134 8.62 -3.42 17.07
CA VAL A 134 9.65 -4.02 17.94
C VAL A 134 10.03 -3.07 19.08
N ARG A 135 10.23 -1.78 18.78
CA ARG A 135 10.56 -0.79 19.80
C ARG A 135 9.43 -0.61 20.81
N GLU A 136 8.19 -0.48 20.35
CA GLU A 136 7.03 -0.38 21.26
C GLU A 136 6.87 -1.61 22.14
N GLY A 137 7.12 -2.82 21.59
CA GLY A 137 7.11 -4.05 22.39
C GLY A 137 8.20 -4.07 23.45
N TYR A 138 9.41 -3.63 23.11
CA TYR A 138 10.51 -3.51 24.06
C TYR A 138 10.20 -2.49 25.16
N ASP A 139 9.78 -1.28 24.79
CA ASP A 139 9.45 -0.22 25.75
C ASP A 139 8.32 -0.67 26.70
N ALA A 140 7.28 -1.31 26.18
CA ALA A 140 6.19 -1.86 26.99
C ALA A 140 6.66 -2.90 28.00
N ALA A 141 7.59 -3.78 27.60
CA ALA A 141 8.15 -4.81 28.49
C ALA A 141 9.07 -4.24 29.57
N MET A 142 9.69 -3.08 29.33
CA MET A 142 10.55 -2.41 30.33
C MET A 142 9.76 -1.59 31.36
N GLU A 143 8.48 -1.35 31.14
CA GLU A 143 7.59 -0.59 32.04
C GLU A 143 6.76 -1.50 32.96
N VAL A 144 6.91 -2.83 32.87
CA VAL A 144 6.19 -3.84 33.67
C VAL A 144 6.94 -4.17 34.96
#